data_7693e919350db31c985747283594f4a7
#
_entry.id   7693e919350db31c985747283594f4a7
#
_cell.length_a   1.000
_cell.length_b   1.000
_cell.length_c   1.000
_cell.angle_alpha   90.00
_cell.angle_beta   90.00
_cell.angle_gamma   90.00
#
_symmetry.space_group_name_H-M   'P 1'
#
loop_
_entity.id
_entity.type
_entity.pdbx_description
1 polymer ?
#
loop_
_entity_poly.entity_id
_entity_poly.type
_entity_poly.pdbx_seq_one_letter_code
_entity_poly.pdbx_strand_id
1 'polypeptide(L)'
;MRPYVLAAAALFATVVATGLAAQSAAPPDLSGSWAPYRGGRGADPKLAAPPATEILLKGEYKKSWDARRAAEAEANKKGEPLATPAVECVPYGFPRMMSVALYPIEILPSAKQVTIITEAFSEVRRVYMGEKQQPIDEVPPGYYGHSVGRWEGDTLVIDTVGIKESIAAYQNLPHSSQMRITERIRLVAPDYLHDQITIEDPVALEKPVTYTLAYRRLPNYKMVEFVCENNREYTDANGAVKLRLGQ
;
A
#
# COMPACT_ATOMS: atom_id res chain seq x y z
N MET A 1 71.89 -48.85 33.38
CA MET A 1 71.40 -47.50 33.10
C MET A 1 70.24 -47.61 32.14
N ARG A 2 69.02 -47.35 32.58
CA ARG A 2 67.79 -47.33 31.74
C ARG A 2 67.36 -45.90 31.53
N PRO A 3 67.08 -45.42 30.33
CA PRO A 3 66.55 -44.08 30.12
C PRO A 3 64.96 -44.09 30.30
N TYR A 4 64.53 -43.15 31.08
CA TYR A 4 63.04 -42.83 31.20
C TYR A 4 62.64 -41.98 30.01
N VAL A 5 61.60 -42.45 29.26
CA VAL A 5 60.96 -41.70 28.20
C VAL A 5 59.77 -40.99 28.86
N LEU A 6 59.82 -39.68 28.92
CA LEU A 6 58.69 -38.83 29.29
C LEU A 6 57.78 -38.62 28.09
N ALA A 7 56.55 -39.16 28.17
CA ALA A 7 55.50 -38.88 27.21
C ALA A 7 54.75 -37.60 27.59
N ALA A 8 54.87 -36.57 26.79
CA ALA A 8 54.06 -35.33 26.96
C ALA A 8 52.69 -35.53 26.28
N ALA A 9 51.63 -35.56 27.07
CA ALA A 9 50.27 -35.57 26.58
C ALA A 9 49.81 -34.13 26.25
N ALA A 10 49.63 -33.82 24.97
CA ALA A 10 49.05 -32.56 24.51
C ALA A 10 47.50 -32.63 24.59
N LEU A 11 46.91 -31.89 25.52
CA LEU A 11 45.46 -31.68 25.56
C LEU A 11 45.06 -30.67 24.45
N PHE A 12 44.36 -31.17 23.43
CA PHE A 12 43.67 -30.32 22.50
C PHE A 12 42.31 -29.92 23.12
N ALA A 13 42.16 -28.66 23.53
CA ALA A 13 40.90 -28.07 23.90
C ALA A 13 40.13 -27.66 22.59
N THR A 14 39.13 -28.44 22.22
CA THR A 14 38.20 -28.06 21.14
C THR A 14 37.25 -27.02 21.69
N VAL A 15 37.41 -25.77 21.28
CA VAL A 15 36.44 -24.70 21.48
C VAL A 15 35.27 -24.92 20.53
N VAL A 16 34.16 -25.46 21.04
CA VAL A 16 32.87 -25.51 20.32
C VAL A 16 32.28 -24.13 20.38
N ALA A 17 32.42 -23.36 19.30
CA ALA A 17 31.70 -22.10 19.13
C ALA A 17 30.22 -22.43 18.87
N THR A 18 29.39 -22.38 19.92
CA THR A 18 27.95 -22.39 19.79
C THR A 18 27.52 -21.06 19.17
N GLY A 19 27.34 -21.06 17.84
CA GLY A 19 26.68 -19.94 17.16
C GLY A 19 25.26 -19.81 17.67
N LEU A 20 24.99 -18.80 18.52
CA LEU A 20 23.61 -18.37 18.76
C LEU A 20 23.05 -17.87 17.43
N ALA A 21 22.29 -18.70 16.74
CA ALA A 21 21.39 -18.22 15.70
C ALA A 21 20.40 -17.29 16.39
N ALA A 22 20.48 -15.99 16.12
CA ALA A 22 19.49 -15.04 16.58
C ALA A 22 18.14 -15.51 16.02
N GLN A 23 17.28 -16.04 16.88
CA GLN A 23 15.90 -16.33 16.52
C GLN A 23 15.27 -15.01 16.11
N SER A 24 14.93 -14.87 14.82
CA SER A 24 14.17 -13.72 14.35
C SER A 24 12.86 -13.69 15.14
N ALA A 25 12.59 -12.57 15.82
CA ALA A 25 11.30 -12.39 16.48
C ALA A 25 10.18 -12.65 15.48
N ALA A 26 9.08 -13.26 15.94
CA ALA A 26 7.91 -13.46 15.10
C ALA A 26 7.43 -12.11 14.54
N PRO A 27 6.95 -12.07 13.30
CA PRO A 27 6.41 -10.85 12.72
C PRO A 27 5.30 -10.25 13.60
N PRO A 28 5.16 -8.91 13.64
CA PRO A 28 4.09 -8.27 14.40
C PRO A 28 2.71 -8.65 13.85
N ASP A 29 1.72 -8.65 14.73
CA ASP A 29 0.34 -8.91 14.35
C ASP A 29 -0.28 -7.65 13.72
N LEU A 30 -0.43 -7.68 12.40
CA LEU A 30 -1.12 -6.65 11.62
C LEU A 30 -2.61 -6.94 11.43
N SER A 31 -3.13 -8.06 11.97
CA SER A 31 -4.51 -8.47 11.76
C SER A 31 -5.53 -7.46 12.29
N GLY A 32 -6.75 -7.51 11.71
CA GLY A 32 -7.90 -6.73 12.14
C GLY A 32 -8.15 -5.47 11.32
N SER A 33 -9.05 -4.62 11.84
CA SER A 33 -9.55 -3.45 11.14
C SER A 33 -8.78 -2.18 11.52
N TRP A 34 -8.55 -1.33 10.53
CA TRP A 34 -7.74 -0.14 10.62
C TRP A 34 -8.42 1.05 9.96
N ALA A 35 -8.65 2.14 10.71
CA ALA A 35 -9.19 3.37 10.14
C ALA A 35 -8.08 4.32 9.69
N PRO A 36 -8.25 5.06 8.58
CA PRO A 36 -7.31 6.11 8.20
C PRO A 36 -7.10 7.10 9.34
N TYR A 37 -5.82 7.41 9.63
CA TYR A 37 -5.43 8.33 10.70
C TYR A 37 -4.75 9.57 10.10
N ARG A 38 -5.33 10.73 10.34
CA ARG A 38 -4.83 12.02 9.80
C ARG A 38 -4.22 12.92 10.86
N GLY A 39 -4.08 12.41 12.08
CA GLY A 39 -3.71 13.25 13.22
C GLY A 39 -4.89 14.14 13.66
N GLY A 40 -4.58 15.21 14.38
CA GLY A 40 -5.54 16.18 14.90
C GLY A 40 -4.89 17.09 15.93
N ARG A 41 -5.65 18.02 16.53
CA ARG A 41 -5.14 18.90 17.59
C ARG A 41 -4.68 18.03 18.79
N GLY A 42 -3.41 18.16 19.18
CA GLY A 42 -2.82 17.39 20.29
C GLY A 42 -2.43 15.95 19.95
N ALA A 43 -2.50 15.55 18.69
CA ALA A 43 -2.01 14.24 18.25
C ALA A 43 -0.48 14.16 18.37
N ASP A 44 0.04 12.99 18.71
CA ASP A 44 1.49 12.74 18.69
C ASP A 44 2.00 12.84 17.25
N PRO A 45 2.94 13.76 16.96
CA PRO A 45 3.49 13.93 15.61
C PRO A 45 4.16 12.66 15.05
N LYS A 46 4.64 11.77 15.93
CA LYS A 46 5.28 10.50 15.53
C LYS A 46 4.29 9.50 14.92
N LEU A 47 3.01 9.66 15.20
CA LEU A 47 1.95 8.82 14.66
C LEU A 47 1.38 9.35 13.34
N ALA A 48 1.63 10.61 13.02
CA ALA A 48 1.21 11.20 11.75
C ALA A 48 2.06 10.68 10.58
N ALA A 49 1.44 10.60 9.41
CA ALA A 49 2.17 10.28 8.20
C ALA A 49 3.19 11.39 7.87
N PRO A 50 4.44 11.04 7.53
CA PRO A 50 5.40 12.01 7.04
C PRO A 50 4.94 12.66 5.73
N PRO A 51 5.41 13.85 5.38
CA PRO A 51 5.11 14.49 4.11
C PRO A 51 5.49 13.60 2.92
N ALA A 52 4.65 13.61 1.89
CA ALA A 52 4.98 12.94 0.62
C ALA A 52 6.12 13.66 -0.12
N THR A 53 6.85 12.91 -0.93
CA THR A 53 7.82 13.51 -1.84
C THR A 53 7.12 14.25 -2.96
N GLU A 54 7.84 15.20 -3.57
CA GLU A 54 7.34 15.95 -4.71
C GLU A 54 7.07 15.05 -5.92
N ILE A 55 5.97 15.30 -6.63
CA ILE A 55 5.60 14.61 -7.86
C ILE A 55 6.20 15.36 -9.05
N LEU A 56 7.12 14.72 -9.76
CA LEU A 56 7.72 15.23 -11.00
C LEU A 56 7.42 14.28 -12.15
N LEU A 57 6.53 14.70 -13.02
CA LEU A 57 6.08 13.95 -14.20
C LEU A 57 6.80 14.37 -15.46
N LYS A 58 6.98 13.43 -16.38
CA LYS A 58 7.58 13.62 -17.70
C LYS A 58 6.53 13.94 -18.77
N GLY A 59 6.91 14.74 -19.77
CA GLY A 59 6.24 14.90 -21.05
C GLY A 59 4.70 14.99 -21.02
N GLU A 60 4.04 14.08 -21.70
CA GLU A 60 2.58 14.04 -21.81
C GLU A 60 1.88 13.68 -20.50
N TYR A 61 2.52 12.91 -19.62
CA TYR A 61 2.00 12.62 -18.27
C TYR A 61 1.86 13.90 -17.44
N LYS A 62 2.85 14.79 -17.51
CA LYS A 62 2.77 16.10 -16.84
C LYS A 62 1.65 16.96 -17.44
N LYS A 63 1.55 17.06 -18.76
CA LYS A 63 0.53 17.86 -19.41
C LYS A 63 -0.89 17.38 -19.07
N SER A 64 -1.14 16.07 -19.12
CA SER A 64 -2.44 15.51 -18.79
C SER A 64 -2.81 15.70 -17.34
N TRP A 65 -1.86 15.56 -16.44
CA TRP A 65 -2.07 15.77 -15.00
C TRP A 65 -2.35 17.22 -14.64
N ASP A 66 -1.57 18.17 -15.22
CA ASP A 66 -1.79 19.60 -15.02
C ASP A 66 -3.16 20.03 -15.58
N ALA A 67 -3.53 19.55 -16.77
CA ALA A 67 -4.83 19.84 -17.37
C ALA A 67 -5.99 19.32 -16.51
N ARG A 68 -5.88 18.09 -16.01
CA ARG A 68 -6.89 17.52 -15.10
C ARG A 68 -7.01 18.31 -13.83
N ARG A 69 -5.92 18.67 -13.17
CA ARG A 69 -5.93 19.49 -11.94
C ARG A 69 -6.54 20.87 -12.16
N ALA A 70 -6.26 21.50 -13.30
CA ALA A 70 -6.87 22.77 -13.67
C ALA A 70 -8.38 22.62 -13.84
N ALA A 71 -8.84 21.56 -14.53
CA ALA A 71 -10.25 21.27 -14.71
C ALA A 71 -10.96 20.99 -13.37
N GLU A 72 -10.35 20.19 -12.50
CA GLU A 72 -10.87 19.90 -11.13
C GLU A 72 -10.98 21.20 -10.29
N ALA A 73 -9.97 22.07 -10.34
CA ALA A 73 -10.00 23.34 -9.63
C ALA A 73 -11.10 24.27 -10.13
N GLU A 74 -11.31 24.33 -11.44
CA GLU A 74 -12.36 25.16 -12.04
C GLU A 74 -13.77 24.61 -11.75
N ALA A 75 -13.95 23.29 -11.83
CA ALA A 75 -15.19 22.62 -11.48
C ALA A 75 -15.56 22.83 -9.99
N ASN A 76 -14.59 22.70 -9.10
CA ASN A 76 -14.79 22.96 -7.67
C ASN A 76 -15.17 24.41 -7.36
N LYS A 77 -14.64 25.39 -8.08
CA LYS A 77 -15.05 26.80 -7.94
C LYS A 77 -16.51 27.02 -8.29
N LYS A 78 -17.02 26.26 -9.25
CA LYS A 78 -18.43 26.31 -9.65
C LYS A 78 -19.36 25.50 -8.75
N GLY A 79 -18.82 24.73 -7.81
CA GLY A 79 -19.60 23.79 -7.00
C GLY A 79 -20.07 22.55 -7.77
N GLU A 80 -19.44 22.24 -8.88
CA GLU A 80 -19.76 21.11 -9.75
C GLU A 80 -18.54 20.18 -9.89
N PRO A 81 -18.15 19.43 -8.82
CA PRO A 81 -16.96 18.60 -8.86
C PRO A 81 -17.03 17.58 -9.99
N LEU A 82 -15.89 17.33 -10.63
CA LEU A 82 -15.79 16.32 -11.67
C LEU A 82 -16.06 14.93 -11.09
N ALA A 83 -16.77 14.12 -11.86
CA ALA A 83 -17.02 12.73 -11.52
C ALA A 83 -15.71 11.94 -11.45
N THR A 84 -15.70 10.98 -10.55
CA THR A 84 -14.69 9.93 -10.50
C THR A 84 -15.30 8.62 -10.97
N PRO A 85 -14.50 7.63 -11.40
CA PRO A 85 -15.04 6.32 -11.79
C PRO A 85 -15.92 5.65 -10.73
N ALA A 86 -15.71 5.99 -9.46
CA ALA A 86 -16.52 5.50 -8.34
C ALA A 86 -18.01 5.88 -8.43
N VAL A 87 -18.35 6.98 -9.08
CA VAL A 87 -19.75 7.39 -9.33
C VAL A 87 -20.49 6.34 -10.17
N GLU A 88 -19.79 5.64 -11.05
CA GLU A 88 -20.32 4.58 -11.89
C GLU A 88 -19.99 3.17 -11.36
N CYS A 89 -19.79 3.05 -10.06
CA CYS A 89 -19.45 1.80 -9.38
C CYS A 89 -18.18 1.12 -9.90
N VAL A 90 -17.28 1.85 -10.53
CA VAL A 90 -15.96 1.33 -10.89
C VAL A 90 -15.08 1.31 -9.64
N PRO A 91 -14.50 0.15 -9.27
CA PRO A 91 -13.62 0.02 -8.12
C PRO A 91 -12.45 1.01 -8.16
N TYR A 92 -11.99 1.44 -7.00
CA TYR A 92 -10.83 2.34 -6.90
C TYR A 92 -9.56 1.68 -7.40
N GLY A 93 -9.39 0.38 -7.16
CA GLY A 93 -8.16 -0.33 -7.47
C GLY A 93 -6.98 0.08 -6.58
N PHE A 94 -5.85 -0.59 -6.77
CA PHE A 94 -4.63 -0.30 -6.01
C PHE A 94 -3.74 0.71 -6.78
N PRO A 95 -3.14 1.69 -6.10
CA PRO A 95 -3.04 1.88 -4.65
C PRO A 95 -4.19 2.71 -4.02
N ARG A 96 -5.11 3.22 -4.82
CA ARG A 96 -6.13 4.15 -4.36
C ARG A 96 -7.06 3.55 -3.31
N MET A 97 -7.40 2.26 -3.39
CA MET A 97 -8.22 1.58 -2.39
C MET A 97 -7.70 1.74 -0.96
N MET A 98 -6.36 1.86 -0.79
CA MET A 98 -5.73 2.03 0.51
C MET A 98 -5.93 3.43 1.10
N SER A 99 -6.26 4.44 0.27
CA SER A 99 -6.32 5.85 0.67
C SER A 99 -7.73 6.46 0.65
N VAL A 100 -8.77 5.64 0.50
CA VAL A 100 -10.15 6.14 0.48
C VAL A 100 -10.51 6.67 1.86
N ALA A 101 -10.64 7.98 1.94
CA ALA A 101 -10.94 8.67 3.19
C ALA A 101 -12.24 8.17 3.81
N LEU A 102 -12.24 7.97 5.13
CA LEU A 102 -13.36 7.53 5.96
C LEU A 102 -13.62 6.02 5.98
N TYR A 103 -13.15 5.26 5.00
CA TYR A 103 -13.39 3.82 4.96
C TYR A 103 -12.24 3.05 5.60
N PRO A 104 -12.54 2.16 6.55
CA PRO A 104 -11.56 1.25 7.14
C PRO A 104 -11.05 0.22 6.13
N ILE A 105 -9.87 -0.29 6.44
CA ILE A 105 -9.34 -1.52 5.81
C ILE A 105 -9.30 -2.62 6.85
N GLU A 106 -9.38 -3.87 6.41
CA GLU A 106 -9.14 -5.05 7.22
C GLU A 106 -7.97 -5.83 6.65
N ILE A 107 -7.02 -6.19 7.52
CA ILE A 107 -5.85 -6.97 7.17
C ILE A 107 -6.00 -8.38 7.77
N LEU A 108 -5.97 -9.40 6.92
CA LEU A 108 -6.15 -10.80 7.27
C LEU A 108 -4.91 -11.60 6.84
N PRO A 109 -3.90 -11.70 7.72
CA PRO A 109 -2.71 -12.47 7.42
C PRO A 109 -2.94 -13.98 7.55
N SER A 110 -2.32 -14.74 6.65
CA SER A 110 -2.17 -16.18 6.74
C SER A 110 -0.73 -16.58 6.39
N ALA A 111 -0.39 -17.86 6.50
CA ALA A 111 0.97 -18.33 6.22
C ALA A 111 1.43 -18.09 4.77
N LYS A 112 0.50 -18.09 3.82
CA LYS A 112 0.80 -17.98 2.37
C LYS A 112 0.25 -16.71 1.73
N GLN A 113 -0.59 -15.95 2.43
CA GLN A 113 -1.26 -14.81 1.87
C GLN A 113 -1.61 -13.78 2.94
N VAL A 114 -1.45 -12.51 2.61
CA VAL A 114 -2.11 -11.42 3.33
C VAL A 114 -3.25 -10.92 2.44
N THR A 115 -4.46 -10.93 2.98
CA THR A 115 -5.63 -10.36 2.31
C THR A 115 -5.93 -9.01 2.91
N ILE A 116 -6.07 -8.00 2.07
CA ILE A 116 -6.45 -6.65 2.47
C ILE A 116 -7.80 -6.34 1.84
N ILE A 117 -8.78 -6.03 2.70
CA ILE A 117 -10.13 -5.68 2.29
C ILE A 117 -10.34 -4.21 2.64
N THR A 118 -10.87 -3.41 1.73
CA THR A 118 -11.41 -2.09 2.09
C THR A 118 -12.92 -2.13 2.14
N GLU A 119 -13.50 -1.43 3.09
CA GLU A 119 -14.96 -1.35 3.22
C GLU A 119 -15.59 -0.66 1.99
N ALA A 120 -14.93 0.38 1.46
CA ALA A 120 -15.38 1.00 0.23
C ALA A 120 -15.35 -0.02 -0.93
N PHE A 121 -16.49 -0.20 -1.58
CA PHE A 121 -16.69 -1.14 -2.69
C PHE A 121 -16.41 -2.61 -2.35
N SER A 122 -16.18 -2.96 -1.09
CA SER A 122 -15.76 -4.29 -0.65
C SER A 122 -14.58 -4.82 -1.48
N GLU A 123 -13.63 -3.95 -1.81
CA GLU A 123 -12.48 -4.31 -2.65
C GLU A 123 -11.54 -5.25 -1.90
N VAL A 124 -11.08 -6.28 -2.59
CA VAL A 124 -10.21 -7.33 -2.02
C VAL A 124 -8.91 -7.40 -2.79
N ARG A 125 -7.80 -7.17 -2.09
CA ARG A 125 -6.44 -7.34 -2.61
C ARG A 125 -5.75 -8.51 -1.93
N ARG A 126 -5.03 -9.31 -2.71
CA ARG A 126 -4.27 -10.47 -2.24
C ARG A 126 -2.78 -10.23 -2.43
N VAL A 127 -2.02 -10.48 -1.37
CA VAL A 127 -0.56 -10.42 -1.37
C VAL A 127 -0.03 -11.82 -1.12
N TYR A 128 0.67 -12.40 -2.09
CA TYR A 128 1.20 -13.76 -2.01
C TYR A 128 2.53 -13.77 -1.26
N MET A 129 2.59 -14.50 -0.14
CA MET A 129 3.74 -14.47 0.77
C MET A 129 4.81 -15.46 0.35
N GLY A 130 6.06 -14.96 0.31
CA GLY A 130 7.24 -15.78 0.00
C GLY A 130 7.37 -16.19 -1.46
N GLU A 131 6.52 -15.68 -2.35
CA GLU A 131 6.64 -15.87 -3.78
C GLU A 131 7.63 -14.88 -4.40
N LYS A 132 8.15 -15.22 -5.57
CA LYS A 132 8.99 -14.33 -6.36
C LYS A 132 8.09 -13.49 -7.28
N GLN A 133 8.35 -12.19 -7.35
CA GLN A 133 7.63 -11.31 -8.28
C GLN A 133 7.90 -11.73 -9.74
N GLN A 134 6.83 -11.79 -10.51
CA GLN A 134 6.88 -12.05 -11.94
C GLN A 134 7.44 -10.83 -12.70
N PRO A 135 8.08 -11.04 -13.85
CA PRO A 135 8.38 -9.94 -14.77
C PRO A 135 7.12 -9.14 -15.09
N ILE A 136 7.24 -7.82 -15.11
CA ILE A 136 6.08 -6.93 -15.30
C ILE A 136 5.34 -7.19 -16.61
N ASP A 137 6.05 -7.56 -17.66
CA ASP A 137 5.51 -7.83 -18.98
C ASP A 137 4.76 -9.17 -19.07
N GLU A 138 4.92 -10.04 -18.07
CA GLU A 138 4.21 -11.33 -17.95
C GLU A 138 2.95 -11.24 -17.09
N VAL A 139 2.74 -10.10 -16.39
CA VAL A 139 1.57 -9.91 -15.52
C VAL A 139 0.46 -9.20 -16.30
N PRO A 140 -0.71 -9.85 -16.50
CA PRO A 140 -1.85 -9.19 -17.13
C PRO A 140 -2.30 -7.97 -16.29
N PRO A 141 -2.53 -6.81 -16.91
CA PRO A 141 -2.96 -5.61 -16.19
C PRO A 141 -4.32 -5.81 -15.50
N GLY A 142 -4.36 -5.49 -14.21
CA GLY A 142 -5.54 -5.61 -13.35
C GLY A 142 -5.81 -4.37 -12.50
N TYR A 143 -6.93 -4.36 -11.78
CA TYR A 143 -7.26 -3.29 -10.83
C TYR A 143 -6.31 -3.24 -9.63
N TYR A 144 -5.81 -4.40 -9.20
CA TYR A 144 -4.98 -4.54 -7.99
C TYR A 144 -3.56 -4.96 -8.31
N GLY A 145 -3.25 -5.26 -9.58
CA GLY A 145 -1.98 -5.82 -9.99
C GLY A 145 -1.70 -7.20 -9.39
N HIS A 146 -0.45 -7.64 -9.49
CA HIS A 146 0.07 -8.82 -8.82
C HIS A 146 1.02 -8.41 -7.70
N SER A 147 0.69 -8.80 -6.47
CA SER A 147 1.42 -8.40 -5.26
C SER A 147 2.09 -9.62 -4.62
N VAL A 148 3.38 -9.51 -4.33
CA VAL A 148 4.12 -10.50 -3.55
C VAL A 148 4.66 -9.85 -2.28
N GLY A 149 4.65 -10.59 -1.18
CA GLY A 149 5.04 -10.09 0.13
C GLY A 149 6.15 -10.89 0.80
N ARG A 150 6.91 -10.22 1.62
CA ARG A 150 7.91 -10.83 2.51
C ARG A 150 8.02 -10.03 3.79
N TRP A 151 8.48 -10.69 4.85
CA TRP A 151 8.83 -10.02 6.09
C TRP A 151 10.30 -9.61 6.11
N GLU A 152 10.57 -8.36 6.45
CA GLU A 152 11.90 -7.84 6.74
C GLU A 152 11.91 -7.35 8.20
N GLY A 153 12.25 -8.24 9.12
CA GLY A 153 12.14 -7.97 10.56
C GLY A 153 10.68 -7.75 10.97
N ASP A 154 10.36 -6.54 11.42
CA ASP A 154 9.03 -6.11 11.85
C ASP A 154 8.17 -5.49 10.73
N THR A 155 8.68 -5.44 9.52
CA THR A 155 8.08 -4.74 8.39
C THR A 155 7.62 -5.73 7.32
N LEU A 156 6.35 -5.67 6.95
CA LEU A 156 5.82 -6.36 5.78
C LEU A 156 6.15 -5.52 4.55
N VAL A 157 6.98 -6.08 3.67
CA VAL A 157 7.34 -5.47 2.39
C VAL A 157 6.54 -6.12 1.28
N ILE A 158 5.88 -5.32 0.45
CA ILE A 158 5.05 -5.80 -0.65
C ILE A 158 5.51 -5.13 -1.95
N ASP A 159 5.77 -5.95 -2.97
CA ASP A 159 6.09 -5.48 -4.31
C ASP A 159 4.91 -5.78 -5.25
N THR A 160 4.43 -4.76 -5.99
CA THR A 160 3.27 -4.87 -6.88
C THR A 160 3.59 -4.35 -8.28
N VAL A 161 3.16 -5.12 -9.28
CA VAL A 161 3.26 -4.76 -10.71
C VAL A 161 1.96 -5.10 -11.44
N GLY A 162 1.80 -4.67 -12.69
CA GLY A 162 0.66 -5.04 -13.52
C GLY A 162 -0.64 -4.31 -13.14
N ILE A 163 -0.57 -3.05 -12.74
CA ILE A 163 -1.75 -2.21 -12.50
C ILE A 163 -2.17 -1.56 -13.82
N LYS A 164 -3.48 -1.56 -14.10
CA LYS A 164 -4.03 -0.91 -15.30
C LYS A 164 -3.77 0.60 -15.28
N GLU A 165 -3.34 1.16 -16.41
CA GLU A 165 -3.10 2.60 -16.57
C GLU A 165 -4.35 3.48 -16.30
N SER A 166 -5.55 2.90 -16.43
CA SER A 166 -6.80 3.59 -16.10
C SER A 166 -7.04 3.77 -14.60
N ILE A 167 -6.27 3.06 -13.75
CA ILE A 167 -6.37 3.18 -12.28
C ILE A 167 -5.43 4.28 -11.83
N ALA A 168 -6.00 5.38 -11.34
CA ALA A 168 -5.21 6.51 -10.86
C ALA A 168 -4.44 6.14 -9.58
N ALA A 169 -3.16 6.49 -9.54
CA ALA A 169 -2.33 6.38 -8.36
C ALA A 169 -2.55 7.55 -7.39
N TYR A 170 -1.60 7.81 -6.50
CA TYR A 170 -1.65 8.87 -5.50
C TYR A 170 -1.97 10.25 -6.11
N GLN A 171 -2.94 10.97 -5.56
CA GLN A 171 -3.38 12.30 -6.07
C GLN A 171 -3.77 12.31 -7.57
N ASN A 172 -4.43 11.27 -8.04
CA ASN A 172 -4.77 11.10 -9.45
C ASN A 172 -3.55 11.09 -10.39
N LEU A 173 -2.39 10.64 -9.90
CA LEU A 173 -1.16 10.50 -10.67
C LEU A 173 -1.38 9.55 -11.85
N PRO A 174 -1.20 10.00 -13.10
CA PRO A 174 -1.17 9.10 -14.25
C PRO A 174 0.14 8.31 -14.26
N HIS A 175 0.07 7.09 -14.77
CA HIS A 175 1.22 6.19 -14.84
C HIS A 175 1.21 5.36 -16.12
N SER A 176 2.32 4.71 -16.41
CA SER A 176 2.46 3.77 -17.51
C SER A 176 2.26 2.32 -17.05
N SER A 177 2.26 1.40 -18.00
CA SER A 177 2.28 -0.05 -17.74
C SER A 177 3.56 -0.52 -17.03
N GLN A 178 4.60 0.32 -16.98
CA GLN A 178 5.87 0.03 -16.31
C GLN A 178 5.90 0.45 -14.84
N MET A 179 4.77 0.91 -14.30
CA MET A 179 4.67 1.29 -12.89
C MET A 179 4.91 0.10 -11.97
N ARG A 180 5.78 0.30 -10.99
CA ARG A 180 6.03 -0.60 -9.85
C ARG A 180 5.71 0.11 -8.57
N ILE A 181 5.15 -0.62 -7.62
CA ILE A 181 4.85 -0.08 -6.30
C ILE A 181 5.48 -0.99 -5.24
N THR A 182 6.24 -0.39 -4.35
CA THR A 182 6.74 -1.05 -3.13
C THR A 182 6.06 -0.43 -1.92
N GLU A 183 5.47 -1.27 -1.07
CA GLU A 183 4.91 -0.89 0.22
C GLU A 183 5.79 -1.41 1.36
N ARG A 184 5.82 -0.66 2.44
CA ARG A 184 6.46 -1.03 3.71
C ARG A 184 5.48 -0.78 4.84
N ILE A 185 4.84 -1.85 5.28
CA ILE A 185 3.79 -1.79 6.32
C ILE A 185 4.39 -2.21 7.64
N ARG A 186 4.28 -1.35 8.66
CA ARG A 186 4.79 -1.63 10.00
C ARG A 186 3.96 -0.94 11.09
N LEU A 187 3.99 -1.49 12.30
CA LEU A 187 3.49 -0.79 13.47
C LEU A 187 4.47 0.30 13.90
N VAL A 188 3.98 1.51 14.08
CA VAL A 188 4.75 2.62 14.68
C VAL A 188 4.41 2.81 16.15
N ALA A 189 3.29 2.24 16.58
CA ALA A 189 2.87 2.06 17.96
C ALA A 189 1.89 0.86 18.01
N PRO A 190 1.52 0.30 19.16
CA PRO A 190 0.67 -0.90 19.26
C PRO A 190 -0.63 -0.82 18.43
N ASP A 191 -1.25 0.37 18.37
CA ASP A 191 -2.51 0.59 17.66
C ASP A 191 -2.38 1.55 16.46
N TYR A 192 -1.17 1.78 16.00
CA TYR A 192 -0.90 2.65 14.86
C TYR A 192 0.02 1.98 13.85
N LEU A 193 -0.41 2.01 12.60
CA LEU A 193 0.27 1.40 11.46
C LEU A 193 0.63 2.49 10.44
N HIS A 194 1.84 2.40 9.90
CA HIS A 194 2.24 3.15 8.72
C HIS A 194 2.38 2.19 7.54
N ASP A 195 1.84 2.58 6.41
CA ASP A 195 2.06 1.99 5.11
C ASP A 195 2.78 3.02 4.23
N GLN A 196 4.09 2.86 4.09
CA GLN A 196 4.91 3.68 3.21
C GLN A 196 4.90 3.10 1.82
N ILE A 197 4.34 3.87 0.88
CA ILE A 197 4.17 3.49 -0.52
C ILE A 197 5.15 4.27 -1.38
N THR A 198 5.97 3.55 -2.15
CA THR A 198 6.87 4.12 -3.15
C THR A 198 6.42 3.70 -4.53
N ILE A 199 6.18 4.66 -5.40
CA ILE A 199 5.81 4.46 -6.81
C ILE A 199 7.03 4.78 -7.67
N GLU A 200 7.42 3.82 -8.49
CA GLU A 200 8.46 3.95 -9.51
C GLU A 200 7.84 3.74 -10.89
N ASP A 201 8.06 4.68 -11.79
CA ASP A 201 7.62 4.57 -13.18
C ASP A 201 8.66 5.26 -14.07
N PRO A 202 9.54 4.49 -14.71
CA PRO A 202 10.62 5.07 -15.50
C PRO A 202 10.13 5.82 -16.75
N VAL A 203 8.90 5.60 -17.16
CA VAL A 203 8.29 6.26 -18.33
C VAL A 203 7.60 7.57 -17.93
N ALA A 204 6.83 7.54 -16.83
CA ALA A 204 5.99 8.66 -16.42
C ALA A 204 6.66 9.62 -15.42
N LEU A 205 7.58 9.12 -14.56
CA LEU A 205 8.16 9.87 -13.45
C LEU A 205 9.64 10.21 -13.68
N GLU A 206 10.06 11.40 -13.26
CA GLU A 206 11.49 11.80 -13.23
C GLU A 206 12.23 11.13 -12.07
N LYS A 207 11.54 10.94 -10.96
CA LYS A 207 12.04 10.27 -9.75
C LYS A 207 10.91 9.53 -9.03
N PRO A 208 11.20 8.53 -8.19
CA PRO A 208 10.18 7.85 -7.40
C PRO A 208 9.37 8.82 -6.53
N VAL A 209 8.08 8.52 -6.38
CA VAL A 209 7.17 9.23 -5.48
C VAL A 209 6.92 8.36 -4.26
N THR A 210 7.24 8.88 -3.07
CA THR A 210 6.98 8.18 -1.80
C THR A 210 6.00 8.97 -0.96
N TYR A 211 5.00 8.29 -0.44
CA TYR A 211 4.05 8.83 0.54
C TYR A 211 3.72 7.76 1.58
N THR A 212 3.16 8.19 2.69
CA THR A 212 2.78 7.27 3.78
C THR A 212 1.31 7.43 4.10
N LEU A 213 0.62 6.32 4.25
CA LEU A 213 -0.71 6.25 4.84
C LEU A 213 -0.56 5.83 6.30
N ALA A 214 -1.22 6.57 7.18
CA ALA A 214 -1.26 6.23 8.59
C ALA A 214 -2.66 5.72 8.96
N TYR A 215 -2.71 4.70 9.80
CA TYR A 215 -3.94 4.08 10.26
C TYR A 215 -3.93 3.90 11.76
N ARG A 216 -5.12 3.89 12.36
CA ARG A 216 -5.35 3.54 13.76
C ARG A 216 -6.20 2.28 13.83
N ARG A 217 -5.80 1.35 14.70
CA ARG A 217 -6.54 0.12 14.96
C ARG A 217 -7.96 0.42 15.46
N LEU A 218 -8.91 -0.31 14.95
CA LEU A 218 -10.31 -0.28 15.39
C LEU A 218 -10.63 -1.58 16.13
N PRO A 219 -10.49 -1.61 17.47
CA PRO A 219 -10.82 -2.81 18.22
C PRO A 219 -12.32 -3.12 18.11
N ASN A 220 -12.65 -4.40 17.87
CA ASN A 220 -14.02 -4.90 17.78
C ASN A 220 -14.87 -4.29 16.64
N TYR A 221 -14.25 -3.61 15.67
CA TYR A 221 -14.96 -3.13 14.50
C TYR A 221 -15.34 -4.30 13.59
N LYS A 222 -16.54 -4.24 13.05
CA LYS A 222 -17.02 -5.16 12.02
C LYS A 222 -17.22 -4.36 10.74
N MET A 223 -16.56 -4.80 9.68
CA MET A 223 -16.75 -4.22 8.36
C MET A 223 -18.22 -4.22 7.99
N VAL A 224 -18.74 -3.08 7.54
CA VAL A 224 -20.11 -2.98 7.03
C VAL A 224 -20.15 -3.33 5.55
N GLU A 225 -21.29 -3.82 5.13
CA GLU A 225 -21.55 -4.07 3.72
C GLU A 225 -21.56 -2.74 2.94
N PHE A 226 -20.85 -2.70 1.86
CA PHE A 226 -20.87 -1.60 0.91
C PHE A 226 -21.53 -2.08 -0.38
N VAL A 227 -22.67 -1.49 -0.70
CA VAL A 227 -23.36 -1.72 -1.98
C VAL A 227 -23.28 -0.43 -2.79
N CYS A 228 -22.61 -0.49 -3.92
CA CYS A 228 -22.62 0.63 -4.86
C CYS A 228 -23.90 0.58 -5.68
N GLU A 229 -24.79 1.50 -5.38
CA GLU A 229 -25.99 1.72 -6.18
C GLU A 229 -25.78 2.95 -7.06
N ASN A 230 -25.45 2.75 -8.31
CA ASN A 230 -25.22 3.83 -9.29
C ASN A 230 -26.50 4.53 -9.77
N ASN A 231 -27.60 4.32 -9.07
CA ASN A 231 -28.91 4.91 -9.38
C ASN A 231 -29.12 6.30 -8.77
N ARG A 232 -28.29 6.73 -7.83
CA ARG A 232 -28.41 8.03 -7.14
C ARG A 232 -27.52 9.12 -7.74
N GLU A 233 -26.40 8.73 -8.29
CA GLU A 233 -25.45 9.64 -8.90
C GLU A 233 -25.30 9.30 -10.38
N TYR A 234 -25.02 10.29 -11.19
CA TYR A 234 -24.67 10.11 -12.59
C TYR A 234 -23.70 11.21 -13.03
N THR A 235 -22.98 10.93 -14.09
CA THR A 235 -22.10 11.90 -14.72
C THR A 235 -22.89 12.59 -15.82
N ASP A 236 -23.02 13.93 -15.77
CA ASP A 236 -23.63 14.71 -16.83
C ASP A 236 -22.72 14.83 -18.08
N ALA A 237 -23.23 15.44 -19.13
CA ALA A 237 -22.49 15.61 -20.40
C ALA A 237 -21.19 16.43 -20.25
N ASN A 238 -21.02 17.20 -19.16
CA ASN A 238 -19.85 18.00 -18.86
C ASN A 238 -18.87 17.27 -17.91
N GLY A 239 -19.16 16.02 -17.54
CA GLY A 239 -18.35 15.23 -16.61
C GLY A 239 -18.55 15.59 -15.13
N ALA A 240 -19.58 16.36 -14.77
CA ALA A 240 -19.91 16.71 -13.39
C ALA A 240 -20.82 15.68 -12.74
N VAL A 241 -20.63 15.46 -11.42
CA VAL A 241 -21.52 14.60 -10.62
C VAL A 241 -22.84 15.31 -10.38
N LYS A 242 -23.92 14.66 -10.71
CA LYS A 242 -25.31 15.09 -10.41
C LYS A 242 -26.05 14.00 -9.65
N LEU A 243 -27.01 14.39 -8.85
CA LEU A 243 -27.91 13.47 -8.14
C LEU A 243 -29.19 13.25 -8.92
N ARG A 244 -29.62 12.01 -9.05
CA ARG A 244 -31.00 11.70 -9.47
C ARG A 244 -31.90 11.90 -8.25
N LEU A 245 -32.60 13.02 -8.21
CA LEU A 245 -33.58 13.33 -7.17
C LEU A 245 -34.92 12.73 -7.58
N GLY A 246 -35.29 11.60 -6.99
CA GLY A 246 -36.64 11.03 -7.09
C GLY A 246 -36.88 10.17 -8.34
N GLN A 247 -36.74 8.89 -8.18
CA GLN A 247 -37.60 7.87 -8.83
C GLN A 247 -38.30 7.11 -7.71
#